data_2ed22d22e6697bfc8d3a043f8712d74c
#
_entry.id   2ed22d22e6697bfc8d3a043f8712d74c
#
_cell.length_a   1.000
_cell.length_b   1.000
_cell.length_c   1.000
_cell.angle_alpha   90.00
_cell.angle_beta   90.00
_cell.angle_gamma   90.00
#
_symmetry.space_group_name_H-M   'P 1'
#
loop_
_entity.id
_entity.type
_entity.pdbx_description
1 polymer ?
#
loop_
_entity_poly.entity_id
_entity_poly.type
_entity_poly.pdbx_seq_one_letter_code
_entity_poly.pdbx_strand_id
1 'polypeptide(L)'
;MPVMHLFIDTNIFLNFYSYPEDDDGVIDQLLENISPDKIVLHLPIQVVNEFERNRESKLHIAVTDFQSSKLPNAVPNHMRGTEAANIYQEAIRNAESAKKTLIANATGLALQNDLPVDRKIKEIFNKSKKYEEDDSIFKLAIERSQRGNPPGKGDGVGDRYNWETLLQKVPSGDLHIVSKDGDYASPLVNLDKRSVKAKRYLSEEWSNRKDGGSLHIYKNIKSVIEHYEKLAEQPTIILNVAPQPQAPLPPPPMPGAISAEIGEKVPAGLENPTDLATIKQKDEAIEQLKVSNSFSATHLAIAKLTKFIGYFDADDATKLFEAAIENAQVGWIISDDDVNDFYVKLANEFLTAIHPELVSKVVELLGLVPAPPPPPPTPPPPPPPTPPPPPPPPPPLTTPEPPGWA
;
A
#
# COMPACT_ATOMS: atom_id res chain seq x y z
N MET A 1 23.42 18.91 8.52
CA MET A 1 22.73 17.70 8.05
C MET A 1 21.91 18.07 6.82
N PRO A 2 21.74 17.19 5.82
CA PRO A 2 20.84 17.49 4.73
C PRO A 2 19.39 17.57 5.25
N VAL A 3 18.63 18.54 4.78
CA VAL A 3 17.20 18.69 5.08
C VAL A 3 16.45 17.62 4.30
N MET A 4 15.63 16.81 4.99
CA MET A 4 14.80 15.80 4.35
C MET A 4 13.43 16.40 4.00
N HIS A 5 13.03 16.34 2.72
CA HIS A 5 11.68 16.71 2.29
C HIS A 5 10.77 15.48 2.35
N LEU A 6 9.70 15.57 3.14
CA LEU A 6 8.78 14.48 3.43
C LEU A 6 7.35 14.85 3.01
N PHE A 7 6.63 13.92 2.42
CA PHE A 7 5.19 13.94 2.22
C PHE A 7 4.58 12.69 2.84
N ILE A 8 3.50 12.84 3.58
CA ILE A 8 2.74 11.74 4.18
C ILE A 8 1.32 11.79 3.62
N ASP A 9 0.91 10.68 3.03
CA ASP A 9 -0.41 10.52 2.43
C ASP A 9 -1.50 10.42 3.51
N THR A 10 -2.71 10.87 3.17
CA THR A 10 -3.89 10.91 4.07
C THR A 10 -4.18 9.56 4.71
N ASN A 11 -4.03 8.46 3.97
CA ASN A 11 -4.29 7.11 4.43
C ASN A 11 -3.42 6.70 5.63
N ILE A 12 -2.21 7.25 5.74
CA ILE A 12 -1.31 7.01 6.88
C ILE A 12 -1.86 7.65 8.16
N PHE A 13 -2.29 8.91 8.09
CA PHE A 13 -2.91 9.59 9.24
C PHE A 13 -4.21 8.94 9.68
N LEU A 14 -5.05 8.53 8.73
CA LEU A 14 -6.32 7.85 9.01
C LEU A 14 -6.12 6.46 9.65
N ASN A 15 -5.02 5.78 9.35
CA ASN A 15 -4.73 4.47 9.95
C ASN A 15 -4.46 4.53 11.46
N PHE A 16 -4.06 5.68 12.00
CA PHE A 16 -3.87 5.84 13.45
C PHE A 16 -5.16 5.70 14.27
N TYR A 17 -6.32 5.70 13.64
CA TYR A 17 -7.59 5.40 14.30
C TYR A 17 -7.91 3.89 14.39
N SER A 18 -7.12 3.05 13.76
CA SER A 18 -7.29 1.59 13.77
C SER A 18 -6.13 0.92 14.51
N TYR A 19 -5.64 -0.21 14.01
CA TYR A 19 -4.46 -0.92 14.52
C TYR A 19 -3.28 -0.66 13.56
N PRO A 20 -2.56 0.46 13.70
CA PRO A 20 -1.48 0.81 12.78
C PRO A 20 -0.27 -0.09 12.98
N GLU A 21 0.57 -0.18 11.93
CA GLU A 21 1.89 -0.79 12.04
C GLU A 21 2.87 0.10 12.82
N ASP A 22 2.64 1.43 12.76
CA ASP A 22 3.36 2.42 13.55
C ASP A 22 2.66 2.59 14.90
N ASP A 23 3.42 2.55 15.99
CA ASP A 23 2.92 2.82 17.34
C ASP A 23 2.89 4.33 17.67
N ASP A 24 2.33 4.67 18.82
CA ASP A 24 2.27 6.05 19.29
C ASP A 24 3.66 6.71 19.45
N GLY A 25 4.70 5.91 19.73
CA GLY A 25 6.08 6.40 19.88
C GLY A 25 6.66 6.90 18.56
N VAL A 26 6.27 6.30 17.44
CA VAL A 26 6.71 6.74 16.10
C VAL A 26 6.17 8.13 15.74
N ILE A 27 4.94 8.45 16.15
CA ILE A 27 4.38 9.79 15.97
C ILE A 27 5.19 10.82 16.78
N ASP A 28 5.54 10.50 18.00
CA ASP A 28 6.33 11.38 18.87
C ASP A 28 7.73 11.62 18.28
N GLN A 29 8.41 10.57 17.79
CA GLN A 29 9.68 10.69 17.07
C GLN A 29 9.57 11.55 15.81
N LEU A 30 8.48 11.41 15.06
CA LEU A 30 8.24 12.28 13.90
C LEU A 30 8.09 13.73 14.32
N LEU A 31 7.28 14.01 15.36
CA LEU A 31 7.09 15.36 15.91
C LEU A 31 8.37 16.03 16.39
N GLU A 32 9.29 15.28 17.00
CA GLU A 32 10.62 15.75 17.42
C GLU A 32 11.54 16.10 16.26
N ASN A 33 11.35 15.45 15.13
CA ASN A 33 12.20 15.62 13.94
C ASN A 33 11.61 16.62 12.93
N ILE A 34 10.32 16.99 13.01
CA ILE A 34 9.76 18.02 12.12
C ILE A 34 10.30 19.40 12.53
N SER A 35 11.19 19.93 11.71
CA SER A 35 11.72 21.29 11.81
C SER A 35 12.30 21.74 10.46
N PRO A 36 12.51 23.04 10.24
CA PRO A 36 13.11 23.55 8.98
C PRO A 36 14.51 22.99 8.68
N ASP A 37 15.24 22.58 9.71
CA ASP A 37 16.64 22.14 9.61
C ASP A 37 16.80 20.61 9.59
N LYS A 38 15.72 19.86 9.80
CA LYS A 38 15.72 18.40 9.86
C LYS A 38 14.78 17.81 8.81
N ILE A 39 13.53 17.50 9.21
CA ILE A 39 12.48 16.98 8.34
C ILE A 39 11.48 18.11 8.07
N VAL A 40 11.35 18.49 6.81
CA VAL A 40 10.31 19.41 6.35
C VAL A 40 9.16 18.59 5.81
N LEU A 41 8.08 18.49 6.60
CA LEU A 41 6.86 17.82 6.18
C LEU A 41 6.02 18.76 5.30
N HIS A 42 5.84 18.40 4.05
CA HIS A 42 5.02 19.14 3.09
C HIS A 42 3.56 18.69 3.18
N LEU A 43 2.66 19.62 3.46
CA LEU A 43 1.25 19.36 3.72
C LEU A 43 0.36 20.14 2.74
N PRO A 44 0.01 19.56 1.57
CA PRO A 44 -1.04 20.12 0.72
C PRO A 44 -2.38 20.18 1.46
N ILE A 45 -3.16 21.22 1.26
CA ILE A 45 -4.47 21.40 1.91
C ILE A 45 -5.42 20.23 1.59
N GLN A 46 -5.27 19.60 0.44
CA GLN A 46 -6.05 18.43 0.05
C GLN A 46 -5.93 17.28 1.05
N VAL A 47 -4.73 17.06 1.62
CA VAL A 47 -4.50 16.03 2.66
C VAL A 47 -5.34 16.34 3.89
N VAL A 48 -5.36 17.61 4.32
CA VAL A 48 -6.14 18.05 5.49
C VAL A 48 -7.64 17.88 5.22
N ASN A 49 -8.11 18.36 4.06
CA ASN A 49 -9.51 18.26 3.66
C ASN A 49 -9.98 16.81 3.53
N GLU A 50 -9.15 15.95 2.99
CA GLU A 50 -9.45 14.52 2.86
C GLU A 50 -9.44 13.83 4.22
N PHE A 51 -8.48 14.15 5.08
CA PHE A 51 -8.45 13.65 6.44
C PHE A 51 -9.71 14.00 7.20
N GLU A 52 -10.13 15.26 7.20
CA GLU A 52 -11.35 15.71 7.89
C GLU A 52 -12.61 15.02 7.35
N ARG A 53 -12.73 14.88 6.02
CA ARG A 53 -13.89 14.18 5.40
C ARG A 53 -13.97 12.70 5.77
N ASN A 54 -12.84 12.02 5.90
CA ASN A 54 -12.79 10.57 6.09
C ASN A 54 -12.64 10.14 7.55
N ARG A 55 -12.28 11.07 8.45
CA ARG A 55 -12.01 10.79 9.86
C ARG A 55 -13.16 10.06 10.56
N GLU A 56 -14.38 10.61 10.47
CA GLU A 56 -15.54 10.02 11.14
C GLU A 56 -15.86 8.61 10.63
N SER A 57 -15.75 8.40 9.33
CA SER A 57 -15.96 7.07 8.71
C SER A 57 -14.92 6.06 9.22
N LYS A 58 -13.67 6.45 9.33
CA LYS A 58 -12.60 5.59 9.87
C LYS A 58 -12.80 5.27 11.34
N LEU A 59 -13.16 6.25 12.13
CA LEU A 59 -13.51 6.06 13.55
C LEU A 59 -14.71 5.12 13.73
N HIS A 60 -15.76 5.29 12.91
CA HIS A 60 -16.93 4.43 12.94
C HIS A 60 -16.55 2.97 12.65
N ILE A 61 -15.73 2.71 11.63
CA ILE A 61 -15.25 1.36 11.31
C ILE A 61 -14.46 0.79 12.50
N ALA A 62 -13.47 1.52 13.01
CA ALA A 62 -12.62 1.06 14.11
C ALA A 62 -13.43 0.76 15.40
N VAL A 63 -14.39 1.62 15.74
CA VAL A 63 -15.28 1.41 16.90
C VAL A 63 -16.18 0.19 16.67
N THR A 64 -16.75 0.03 15.48
CA THR A 64 -17.61 -1.10 15.15
C THR A 64 -16.86 -2.43 15.20
N ASP A 65 -15.65 -2.47 14.65
CA ASP A 65 -14.77 -3.65 14.68
C ASP A 65 -14.41 -3.99 16.11
N PHE A 66 -13.99 -3.01 16.91
CA PHE A 66 -13.70 -3.24 18.32
C PHE A 66 -14.95 -3.67 19.09
N GLN A 67 -16.10 -3.08 18.85
CA GLN A 67 -17.37 -3.44 19.49
C GLN A 67 -17.78 -4.86 19.16
N SER A 68 -17.62 -5.29 17.91
CA SER A 68 -18.00 -6.63 17.41
C SER A 68 -17.08 -7.73 17.96
N SER A 69 -15.84 -7.41 18.34
CA SER A 69 -14.90 -8.38 18.89
C SER A 69 -15.45 -8.98 20.20
N LYS A 70 -15.67 -10.31 20.21
CA LYS A 70 -16.24 -11.03 21.35
C LYS A 70 -15.15 -11.48 22.30
N LEU A 71 -15.37 -11.24 23.61
CA LEU A 71 -14.55 -11.89 24.64
C LEU A 71 -15.01 -13.34 24.79
N PRO A 72 -14.09 -14.32 24.90
CA PRO A 72 -14.43 -15.73 25.05
C PRO A 72 -15.07 -15.96 26.42
N ASN A 73 -16.40 -16.10 26.47
CA ASN A 73 -17.18 -16.30 27.71
C ASN A 73 -17.67 -17.74 27.92
N ALA A 74 -17.48 -18.61 26.93
CA ALA A 74 -17.92 -20.00 27.01
C ALA A 74 -16.93 -20.83 27.81
N VAL A 75 -17.41 -21.43 28.89
CA VAL A 75 -16.63 -22.41 29.71
C VAL A 75 -17.05 -23.83 29.32
N PRO A 76 -16.09 -24.70 28.90
CA PRO A 76 -16.35 -26.11 28.62
C PRO A 76 -16.99 -26.83 29.79
N ASN A 77 -17.84 -27.84 29.54
CA ASN A 77 -18.63 -28.51 30.53
C ASN A 77 -17.80 -29.11 31.69
N HIS A 78 -16.62 -29.67 31.41
CA HIS A 78 -15.73 -30.27 32.39
C HIS A 78 -15.06 -29.25 33.33
N MET A 79 -15.10 -27.95 32.99
CA MET A 79 -14.56 -26.87 33.85
C MET A 79 -15.66 -26.14 34.62
N ARG A 80 -16.94 -26.33 34.27
CA ARG A 80 -18.07 -25.65 34.91
C ARG A 80 -18.25 -26.09 36.37
N GLY A 81 -18.77 -25.19 37.19
CA GLY A 81 -19.05 -25.46 38.60
C GLY A 81 -17.83 -25.36 39.49
N THR A 82 -16.67 -25.00 38.99
CA THR A 82 -15.48 -24.72 39.79
C THR A 82 -15.42 -23.25 40.19
N GLU A 83 -14.75 -22.93 41.30
CA GLU A 83 -14.49 -21.54 41.72
C GLU A 83 -13.72 -20.76 40.65
N ALA A 84 -12.73 -21.39 40.03
CA ALA A 84 -11.96 -20.78 38.94
C ALA A 84 -12.84 -20.40 37.74
N ALA A 85 -13.84 -21.22 37.38
CA ALA A 85 -14.78 -20.89 36.32
C ALA A 85 -15.66 -19.67 36.65
N ASN A 86 -16.07 -19.54 37.94
CA ASN A 86 -16.83 -18.37 38.40
C ASN A 86 -15.99 -17.10 38.33
N ILE A 87 -14.74 -17.15 38.82
CA ILE A 87 -13.79 -16.04 38.73
C ILE A 87 -13.57 -15.62 37.25
N TYR A 88 -13.36 -16.58 36.35
CA TYR A 88 -13.21 -16.33 34.95
C TYR A 88 -14.44 -15.62 34.34
N GLN A 89 -15.65 -16.12 34.62
CA GLN A 89 -16.88 -15.51 34.10
C GLN A 89 -17.12 -14.10 34.66
N GLU A 90 -16.75 -13.84 35.91
CA GLU A 90 -16.81 -12.51 36.51
C GLU A 90 -15.81 -11.56 35.85
N ALA A 91 -14.57 -12.00 35.62
CA ALA A 91 -13.55 -11.22 34.92
C ALA A 91 -14.01 -10.84 33.48
N ILE A 92 -14.64 -11.78 32.78
CA ILE A 92 -15.21 -11.49 31.45
C ILE A 92 -16.33 -10.44 31.52
N ARG A 93 -17.27 -10.57 32.48
CA ARG A 93 -18.33 -9.55 32.68
C ARG A 93 -17.75 -8.17 32.98
N ASN A 94 -16.74 -8.10 33.82
CA ASN A 94 -16.05 -6.86 34.16
C ASN A 94 -15.34 -6.27 32.92
N ALA A 95 -14.66 -7.11 32.12
CA ALA A 95 -14.02 -6.70 30.90
C ALA A 95 -15.04 -6.19 29.84
N GLU A 96 -16.20 -6.83 29.71
CA GLU A 96 -17.29 -6.35 28.82
C GLU A 96 -17.84 -4.98 29.27
N SER A 97 -17.99 -4.78 30.59
CA SER A 97 -18.41 -3.48 31.14
C SER A 97 -17.36 -2.40 30.88
N ALA A 98 -16.09 -2.70 31.13
CA ALA A 98 -14.97 -1.81 30.86
C ALA A 98 -14.88 -1.45 29.35
N LYS A 99 -15.08 -2.45 28.47
CA LYS A 99 -15.12 -2.24 27.01
C LYS A 99 -16.22 -1.26 26.61
N LYS A 100 -17.43 -1.41 27.14
CA LYS A 100 -18.54 -0.47 26.88
C LYS A 100 -18.20 0.96 27.33
N THR A 101 -17.62 1.10 28.52
CA THR A 101 -17.18 2.41 29.05
C THR A 101 -16.09 3.02 28.19
N LEU A 102 -15.10 2.22 27.74
CA LEU A 102 -14.03 2.68 26.86
C LEU A 102 -14.59 3.20 25.53
N ILE A 103 -15.50 2.45 24.91
CA ILE A 103 -16.14 2.86 23.64
C ILE A 103 -16.91 4.17 23.84
N ALA A 104 -17.71 4.28 24.91
CA ALA A 104 -18.50 5.49 25.16
C ALA A 104 -17.59 6.73 25.38
N ASN A 105 -16.53 6.58 26.16
CA ASN A 105 -15.57 7.67 26.42
C ASN A 105 -14.82 8.07 25.13
N ALA A 106 -14.30 7.08 24.39
CA ALA A 106 -13.59 7.33 23.14
C ALA A 106 -14.52 8.00 22.10
N THR A 107 -15.78 7.57 22.00
CA THR A 107 -16.78 8.21 21.11
C THR A 107 -17.05 9.66 21.53
N GLY A 108 -17.17 9.91 22.84
CA GLY A 108 -17.35 11.28 23.36
C GLY A 108 -16.18 12.22 23.01
N LEU A 109 -14.95 11.74 23.15
CA LEU A 109 -13.74 12.50 22.76
C LEU A 109 -13.66 12.66 21.23
N ALA A 110 -14.02 11.62 20.48
CA ALA A 110 -14.02 11.65 19.03
C ALA A 110 -14.96 12.73 18.46
N LEU A 111 -16.16 12.87 19.03
CA LEU A 111 -17.13 13.92 18.65
C LEU A 111 -16.63 15.33 18.96
N GLN A 112 -15.74 15.47 19.92
CA GLN A 112 -15.10 16.74 20.27
C GLN A 112 -13.79 16.99 19.51
N ASN A 113 -13.38 16.09 18.62
CA ASN A 113 -12.06 16.12 17.96
C ASN A 113 -10.89 16.22 18.95
N ASP A 114 -10.99 15.52 20.09
CA ASP A 114 -10.06 15.62 21.21
C ASP A 114 -9.48 14.27 21.67
N LEU A 115 -9.49 13.27 20.82
CA LEU A 115 -8.74 12.03 21.07
C LEU A 115 -7.24 12.35 21.22
N PRO A 116 -6.48 11.57 21.99
CA PRO A 116 -5.02 11.73 22.07
C PRO A 116 -4.35 11.74 20.70
N VAL A 117 -4.78 10.87 19.78
CA VAL A 117 -4.29 10.82 18.40
C VAL A 117 -4.66 12.07 17.60
N ASP A 118 -5.86 12.64 17.81
CA ASP A 118 -6.26 13.90 17.15
C ASP A 118 -5.32 15.05 17.51
N ARG A 119 -4.92 15.15 18.78
CA ARG A 119 -4.00 16.18 19.26
C ARG A 119 -2.63 16.04 18.61
N LYS A 120 -2.10 14.83 18.52
CA LYS A 120 -0.82 14.55 17.87
C LYS A 120 -0.86 14.88 16.37
N ILE A 121 -1.91 14.47 15.65
CA ILE A 121 -2.06 14.76 14.22
C ILE A 121 -2.20 16.29 14.00
N LYS A 122 -2.98 16.99 14.82
CA LYS A 122 -3.08 18.47 14.76
C LYS A 122 -1.73 19.13 14.98
N GLU A 123 -0.91 18.62 15.90
CA GLU A 123 0.43 19.14 16.14
C GLU A 123 1.34 18.90 14.92
N ILE A 124 1.30 17.72 14.30
CA ILE A 124 2.00 17.44 13.05
C ILE A 124 1.58 18.44 11.97
N PHE A 125 0.27 18.62 11.76
CA PHE A 125 -0.24 19.56 10.75
C PHE A 125 0.20 21.01 11.05
N ASN A 126 0.30 21.41 12.33
CA ASN A 126 0.75 22.74 12.71
C ASN A 126 2.25 22.97 12.51
N LYS A 127 3.07 21.93 12.70
CA LYS A 127 4.52 21.99 12.44
C LYS A 127 4.87 21.85 10.96
N SER A 128 3.92 21.37 10.13
CA SER A 128 4.14 21.12 8.71
C SER A 128 4.18 22.39 7.87
N LYS A 129 4.87 22.33 6.74
CA LYS A 129 4.82 23.38 5.71
C LYS A 129 3.53 23.21 4.90
N LYS A 130 2.53 24.01 5.24
CA LYS A 130 1.21 23.99 4.61
C LYS A 130 1.22 24.66 3.24
N TYR A 131 0.39 24.14 2.33
CA TYR A 131 0.12 24.72 1.02
C TYR A 131 -1.38 24.88 0.86
N GLU A 132 -1.82 26.11 0.69
CA GLU A 132 -3.22 26.47 0.52
C GLU A 132 -3.75 26.06 -0.86
N GLU A 133 -5.06 26.16 -1.05
CA GLU A 133 -5.71 25.87 -2.33
C GLU A 133 -5.16 26.78 -3.45
N ASP A 134 -4.94 26.17 -4.62
CA ASP A 134 -4.39 26.86 -5.79
C ASP A 134 -5.13 26.36 -7.04
N ASP A 135 -5.96 27.22 -7.61
CA ASP A 135 -6.76 26.90 -8.79
C ASP A 135 -5.92 26.51 -10.02
N SER A 136 -4.71 27.05 -10.11
CA SER A 136 -3.80 26.71 -11.23
C SER A 136 -3.29 25.27 -11.09
N ILE A 137 -2.96 24.86 -9.87
CA ILE A 137 -2.57 23.48 -9.54
C ILE A 137 -3.75 22.53 -9.73
N PHE A 138 -4.95 22.97 -9.34
CA PHE A 138 -6.16 22.16 -9.51
C PHE A 138 -6.46 21.88 -10.99
N LYS A 139 -6.30 22.86 -11.87
CA LYS A 139 -6.43 22.68 -13.32
C LYS A 139 -5.43 21.65 -13.86
N LEU A 140 -4.17 21.71 -13.43
CA LEU A 140 -3.14 20.73 -13.82
C LEU A 140 -3.49 19.32 -13.31
N ALA A 141 -4.05 19.21 -12.11
CA ALA A 141 -4.49 17.92 -11.57
C ALA A 141 -5.65 17.33 -12.37
N ILE A 142 -6.62 18.16 -12.83
CA ILE A 142 -7.69 17.73 -13.73
C ILE A 142 -7.11 17.26 -15.08
N GLU A 143 -6.23 18.02 -15.68
CA GLU A 143 -5.59 17.63 -16.94
C GLU A 143 -4.81 16.32 -16.80
N ARG A 144 -4.10 16.14 -15.68
CA ARG A 144 -3.40 14.89 -15.34
C ARG A 144 -4.39 13.72 -15.25
N SER A 145 -5.55 13.93 -14.60
CA SER A 145 -6.61 12.93 -14.50
C SER A 145 -7.16 12.54 -15.88
N GLN A 146 -7.49 13.51 -16.72
CA GLN A 146 -8.00 13.28 -18.07
C GLN A 146 -7.02 12.53 -18.98
N ARG A 147 -5.72 12.73 -18.76
CA ARG A 147 -4.65 12.00 -19.48
C ARG A 147 -4.37 10.62 -18.90
N GLY A 148 -4.98 10.24 -17.78
CA GLY A 148 -4.70 8.98 -17.08
C GLY A 148 -3.32 8.90 -16.43
N ASN A 149 -2.64 10.03 -16.20
CA ASN A 149 -1.31 10.07 -15.62
C ASN A 149 -1.36 9.80 -14.10
N PRO A 150 -0.39 9.03 -13.53
CA PRO A 150 -0.29 8.80 -12.10
C PRO A 150 0.10 10.10 -11.35
N PRO A 151 -0.10 10.15 -10.01
CA PRO A 151 -0.68 9.14 -9.14
C PRO A 151 -2.20 9.06 -9.22
N GLY A 152 -2.79 8.18 -8.39
CA GLY A 152 -4.23 7.98 -8.32
C GLY A 152 -4.77 7.00 -9.36
N LYS A 153 -6.02 6.58 -9.15
CA LYS A 153 -6.76 5.64 -10.01
C LYS A 153 -8.06 6.28 -10.49
N GLY A 154 -8.54 5.84 -11.65
CA GLY A 154 -9.80 6.37 -12.21
C GLY A 154 -9.78 7.90 -12.35
N ASP A 155 -10.93 8.52 -12.06
CA ASP A 155 -11.14 9.97 -12.22
C ASP A 155 -10.79 10.81 -10.97
N GLY A 156 -10.21 10.17 -9.93
CA GLY A 156 -9.83 10.86 -8.70
C GLY A 156 -8.81 11.97 -8.93
N VAL A 157 -9.09 13.18 -8.47
CA VAL A 157 -8.23 14.36 -8.65
C VAL A 157 -7.32 14.59 -7.44
N GLY A 158 -7.69 14.06 -6.25
CA GLY A 158 -7.03 14.36 -4.98
C GLY A 158 -5.54 14.05 -4.96
N ASP A 159 -5.16 12.80 -5.27
CA ASP A 159 -3.74 12.39 -5.32
C ASP A 159 -2.95 13.16 -6.38
N ARG A 160 -3.60 13.47 -7.51
CA ARG A 160 -3.02 14.25 -8.58
C ARG A 160 -2.80 15.70 -8.17
N TYR A 161 -3.71 16.27 -7.39
CA TYR A 161 -3.54 17.60 -6.81
C TYR A 161 -2.39 17.64 -5.80
N ASN A 162 -2.31 16.64 -4.93
CA ASN A 162 -1.18 16.50 -4.01
C ASN A 162 0.14 16.44 -4.79
N TRP A 163 0.21 15.62 -5.82
CA TRP A 163 1.41 15.46 -6.65
C TRP A 163 1.81 16.75 -7.39
N GLU A 164 0.86 17.44 -8.03
CA GLU A 164 1.14 18.72 -8.72
C GLU A 164 1.58 19.81 -7.72
N THR A 165 1.01 19.80 -6.49
CA THR A 165 1.45 20.69 -5.42
C THR A 165 2.90 20.39 -5.04
N LEU A 166 3.26 19.12 -4.87
CA LEU A 166 4.64 18.72 -4.54
C LEU A 166 5.61 19.10 -5.67
N LEU A 167 5.25 18.85 -6.93
CA LEU A 167 6.06 19.22 -8.09
C LEU A 167 6.33 20.72 -8.18
N GLN A 168 5.38 21.56 -7.77
CA GLN A 168 5.53 23.02 -7.88
C GLN A 168 6.16 23.65 -6.63
N LYS A 169 5.79 23.20 -5.45
CA LYS A 169 6.08 23.90 -4.20
C LYS A 169 7.26 23.35 -3.42
N VAL A 170 7.62 22.07 -3.60
CA VAL A 170 8.78 21.47 -2.91
C VAL A 170 10.06 21.92 -3.60
N PRO A 171 11.14 22.27 -2.87
CA PRO A 171 12.44 22.58 -3.46
C PRO A 171 13.01 21.43 -4.31
N SER A 172 14.00 21.72 -5.16
CA SER A 172 14.78 20.69 -5.87
C SER A 172 15.52 19.78 -4.90
N GLY A 173 15.67 18.51 -5.28
CA GLY A 173 16.32 17.46 -4.49
C GLY A 173 15.40 16.27 -4.26
N ASP A 174 15.77 15.44 -3.30
CA ASP A 174 15.06 14.20 -2.99
C ASP A 174 13.74 14.45 -2.27
N LEU A 175 12.71 13.63 -2.62
CA LEU A 175 11.44 13.61 -1.92
C LEU A 175 11.17 12.23 -1.35
N HIS A 176 10.79 12.20 -0.09
CA HIS A 176 10.38 11.01 0.63
C HIS A 176 8.86 11.00 0.78
N ILE A 177 8.21 9.92 0.35
CA ILE A 177 6.75 9.76 0.40
C ILE A 177 6.39 8.57 1.28
N VAL A 178 5.52 8.77 2.25
CA VAL A 178 4.90 7.68 3.03
C VAL A 178 3.48 7.48 2.53
N SER A 179 3.20 6.33 1.92
CA SER A 179 1.87 5.94 1.45
C SER A 179 1.73 4.42 1.45
N LYS A 180 0.56 3.92 1.89
CA LYS A 180 0.22 2.49 1.79
C LYS A 180 -0.38 2.12 0.44
N ASP A 181 -0.94 3.09 -0.27
CA ASP A 181 -1.57 2.87 -1.56
C ASP A 181 -0.52 2.68 -2.66
N GLY A 182 -0.85 1.83 -3.63
CA GLY A 182 0.00 1.60 -4.81
C GLY A 182 0.03 2.78 -5.79
N ASP A 183 -0.38 4.00 -5.38
CA ASP A 183 -0.49 5.14 -6.29
C ASP A 183 0.86 5.76 -6.61
N TYR A 184 1.78 5.75 -5.66
CA TYR A 184 3.17 6.20 -5.84
C TYR A 184 4.14 5.04 -6.06
N ALA A 185 3.82 3.87 -5.53
CA ALA A 185 4.67 2.69 -5.56
C ALA A 185 4.61 1.94 -6.90
N SER A 186 5.74 1.39 -7.33
CA SER A 186 5.78 0.45 -8.45
C SER A 186 5.10 -0.87 -8.06
N PRO A 187 4.27 -1.45 -8.92
CA PRO A 187 3.72 -2.80 -8.71
C PRO A 187 4.78 -3.90 -8.87
N LEU A 188 5.96 -3.55 -9.40
CA LEU A 188 7.06 -4.50 -9.52
C LEU A 188 7.66 -4.78 -8.14
N VAL A 189 7.87 -6.06 -7.84
CA VAL A 189 8.41 -6.52 -6.55
C VAL A 189 9.79 -5.94 -6.31
N ASN A 190 10.02 -5.37 -5.14
CA ASN A 190 11.32 -4.94 -4.69
C ASN A 190 12.00 -6.04 -3.87
N LEU A 191 13.27 -6.28 -4.15
CA LEU A 191 14.13 -7.17 -3.37
C LEU A 191 14.49 -6.54 -2.01
N ASP A 192 14.40 -5.23 -1.89
CA ASP A 192 14.65 -4.51 -0.63
C ASP A 192 13.33 -4.35 0.16
N LYS A 193 13.23 -5.06 1.28
CA LYS A 193 12.05 -5.06 2.15
C LYS A 193 11.80 -3.72 2.89
N ARG A 194 12.74 -2.78 2.86
CA ARG A 194 12.69 -1.53 3.65
C ARG A 194 12.14 -0.34 2.89
N SER A 195 12.33 -0.29 1.56
CA SER A 195 11.81 0.76 0.71
C SER A 195 11.08 0.16 -0.48
N VAL A 196 9.96 0.75 -0.86
CA VAL A 196 9.20 0.38 -2.04
C VAL A 196 9.71 1.22 -3.20
N LYS A 197 9.98 0.62 -4.36
CA LYS A 197 10.42 1.37 -5.54
C LYS A 197 9.29 2.28 -6.02
N ALA A 198 9.60 3.53 -6.30
CA ALA A 198 8.64 4.46 -6.90
C ALA A 198 8.25 4.02 -8.33
N LYS A 199 7.04 4.37 -8.77
CA LYS A 199 6.65 4.22 -10.19
C LYS A 199 7.64 4.97 -11.06
N ARG A 200 8.13 4.31 -12.11
CA ARG A 200 9.12 4.88 -13.02
C ARG A 200 8.68 6.23 -13.59
N TYR A 201 7.42 6.33 -14.00
CA TYR A 201 6.85 7.58 -14.53
C TYR A 201 7.00 8.74 -13.55
N LEU A 202 6.65 8.53 -12.26
CA LEU A 202 6.76 9.57 -11.23
C LEU A 202 8.21 9.90 -10.89
N SER A 203 9.09 8.89 -10.85
CA SER A 203 10.53 9.09 -10.60
C SER A 203 11.19 9.90 -11.71
N GLU A 204 10.89 9.61 -12.97
CA GLU A 204 11.43 10.34 -14.12
C GLU A 204 10.88 11.79 -14.15
N GLU A 205 9.58 11.97 -13.88
CA GLU A 205 8.98 13.31 -13.82
C GLU A 205 9.58 14.14 -12.69
N TRP A 206 9.75 13.55 -11.49
CA TRP A 206 10.39 14.22 -10.36
C TRP A 206 11.82 14.62 -10.68
N SER A 207 12.64 13.67 -11.12
CA SER A 207 14.03 13.90 -11.47
C SER A 207 14.20 15.02 -12.54
N ASN A 208 13.35 15.01 -13.56
CA ASN A 208 13.38 16.03 -14.63
C ASN A 208 13.00 17.44 -14.12
N ARG A 209 12.13 17.54 -13.13
CA ARG A 209 11.66 18.82 -12.58
C ARG A 209 12.42 19.31 -11.36
N LYS A 210 13.23 18.45 -10.74
CA LYS A 210 13.89 18.68 -9.44
C LYS A 210 15.40 18.44 -9.48
N ASP A 211 16.03 18.87 -10.58
CA ASP A 211 17.49 18.89 -10.77
C ASP A 211 18.16 17.53 -10.49
N GLY A 212 17.53 16.44 -10.95
CA GLY A 212 18.04 15.09 -10.75
C GLY A 212 17.67 14.45 -9.41
N GLY A 213 16.81 15.08 -8.60
CA GLY A 213 16.34 14.54 -7.33
C GLY A 213 15.69 13.18 -7.44
N SER A 214 15.81 12.39 -6.39
CA SER A 214 15.29 11.02 -6.28
C SER A 214 13.95 10.98 -5.56
N LEU A 215 13.12 9.98 -5.89
CA LEU A 215 11.83 9.74 -5.24
C LEU A 215 11.91 8.45 -4.42
N HIS A 216 11.70 8.56 -3.10
CA HIS A 216 11.76 7.46 -2.14
C HIS A 216 10.38 7.18 -1.57
N ILE A 217 9.93 5.92 -1.62
CA ILE A 217 8.60 5.52 -1.15
C ILE A 217 8.73 4.60 0.08
N TYR A 218 7.89 4.85 1.09
CA TYR A 218 7.82 4.08 2.33
C TYR A 218 6.38 3.69 2.63
N LYS A 219 6.16 2.55 3.27
CA LYS A 219 4.83 2.07 3.68
C LYS A 219 4.40 2.61 5.06
N ASN A 220 5.36 2.99 5.90
CA ASN A 220 5.12 3.47 7.27
C ASN A 220 6.11 4.57 7.68
N ILE A 221 5.77 5.31 8.72
CA ILE A 221 6.56 6.43 9.24
C ILE A 221 7.87 5.94 9.85
N LYS A 222 7.86 4.80 10.53
CA LYS A 222 9.04 4.22 11.17
C LYS A 222 10.19 4.06 10.18
N SER A 223 9.90 3.52 9.01
CA SER A 223 10.93 3.29 7.97
C SER A 223 11.56 4.60 7.46
N VAL A 224 10.82 5.69 7.39
CA VAL A 224 11.39 6.99 6.99
C VAL A 224 12.23 7.62 8.10
N ILE A 225 11.82 7.47 9.36
CA ILE A 225 12.61 7.95 10.51
C ILE A 225 13.93 7.18 10.59
N GLU A 226 13.89 5.85 10.51
CA GLU A 226 15.11 5.02 10.47
C GLU A 226 16.06 5.39 9.32
N HIS A 227 15.49 5.78 8.18
CA HIS A 227 16.30 6.27 7.05
C HIS A 227 16.93 7.63 7.39
N TYR A 228 16.14 8.54 7.94
CA TYR A 228 16.65 9.86 8.35
C TYR A 228 17.79 9.76 9.37
N GLU A 229 17.62 8.92 10.41
CA GLU A 229 18.65 8.69 11.43
C GLU A 229 19.96 8.16 10.83
N LYS A 230 19.88 7.22 9.90
CA LYS A 230 21.05 6.71 9.17
C LYS A 230 21.75 7.77 8.33
N LEU A 231 20.99 8.68 7.70
CA LEU A 231 21.59 9.81 6.98
C LEU A 231 22.26 10.79 7.93
N ALA A 232 21.72 10.94 9.14
CA ALA A 232 22.26 11.82 10.18
C ALA A 232 23.54 11.27 10.82
N GLU A 233 23.70 9.95 10.89
CA GLU A 233 24.88 9.27 11.44
C GLU A 233 26.07 9.22 10.48
N GLN A 234 25.86 9.44 9.17
CA GLN A 234 26.96 9.47 8.20
C GLN A 234 27.81 10.72 8.43
N PRO A 235 29.11 10.61 8.80
CA PRO A 235 29.96 11.76 8.96
C PRO A 235 30.05 12.50 7.61
N THR A 236 29.76 13.78 7.60
CA THR A 236 30.01 14.66 6.44
C THR A 236 31.50 14.63 6.15
N ILE A 237 31.93 13.81 5.21
CA ILE A 237 33.30 13.87 4.69
C ILE A 237 33.35 15.20 3.91
N ILE A 238 33.87 16.23 4.57
CA ILE A 238 34.26 17.46 3.90
C ILE A 238 35.52 17.08 3.07
N LEU A 239 35.31 16.72 1.82
CA LEU A 239 36.39 16.65 0.84
C LEU A 239 36.91 18.08 0.63
N ASN A 240 37.89 18.46 1.44
CA ASN A 240 38.78 19.58 1.10
C ASN A 240 39.59 19.14 -0.14
N VAL A 241 39.02 19.32 -1.31
CA VAL A 241 39.73 19.20 -2.58
C VAL A 241 40.56 20.46 -2.73
N ALA A 242 41.80 20.40 -2.25
CA ALA A 242 42.82 21.32 -2.73
C ALA A 242 43.06 21.02 -4.24
N PRO A 243 43.14 22.04 -5.11
CA PRO A 243 43.32 21.82 -6.54
C PRO A 243 44.70 21.15 -6.78
N GLN A 244 44.68 19.90 -7.22
CA GLN A 244 45.86 19.22 -7.76
C GLN A 244 46.07 19.66 -9.20
N PRO A 245 47.36 19.89 -9.63
CA PRO A 245 47.65 20.23 -11.01
C PRO A 245 47.40 19.03 -11.92
N GLN A 246 46.72 19.31 -13.03
CA GLN A 246 46.40 18.34 -14.07
C GLN A 246 47.65 17.72 -14.67
N ALA A 247 47.80 16.40 -14.57
CA ALA A 247 48.74 15.61 -15.35
C ALA A 247 48.16 15.34 -16.77
N PRO A 248 49.03 15.26 -17.81
CA PRO A 248 48.56 15.12 -19.20
C PRO A 248 47.94 13.75 -19.45
N LEU A 249 46.88 13.76 -20.29
CA LEU A 249 46.11 12.60 -20.71
C LEU A 249 46.96 11.57 -21.46
N PRO A 250 46.85 10.25 -21.17
CA PRO A 250 47.41 9.20 -21.98
C PRO A 250 46.65 9.00 -23.31
N PRO A 251 47.29 8.53 -24.39
CA PRO A 251 46.68 8.35 -25.69
C PRO A 251 45.69 7.16 -25.72
N PRO A 252 44.73 7.15 -26.68
CA PRO A 252 43.70 6.15 -26.74
C PRO A 252 44.23 4.76 -27.14
N PRO A 253 43.67 3.66 -26.61
CA PRO A 253 44.06 2.33 -27.04
C PRO A 253 43.43 1.95 -28.38
N MET A 254 44.23 1.31 -29.22
CA MET A 254 43.86 0.71 -30.50
C MET A 254 42.98 -0.54 -30.32
N PRO A 255 42.11 -0.85 -31.29
CA PRO A 255 41.24 -2.04 -31.22
C PRO A 255 41.97 -3.32 -31.65
N GLY A 256 41.84 -4.37 -30.87
CA GLY A 256 42.41 -5.66 -31.20
C GLY A 256 41.80 -6.83 -30.44
N ALA A 257 41.15 -7.69 -31.22
CA ALA A 257 40.96 -9.13 -31.03
C ALA A 257 39.98 -9.66 -29.99
N ILE A 258 38.89 -10.13 -30.53
CA ILE A 258 37.94 -11.12 -30.03
C ILE A 258 38.67 -12.44 -29.74
N SER A 259 38.49 -13.02 -28.57
CA SER A 259 38.62 -14.48 -28.36
C SER A 259 37.49 -14.92 -27.40
N ALA A 260 36.67 -15.79 -27.94
CA ALA A 260 35.65 -16.54 -27.25
C ALA A 260 36.31 -17.64 -26.41
N GLU A 261 35.91 -17.75 -25.15
CA GLU A 261 35.95 -19.04 -24.44
C GLU A 261 34.68 -19.22 -23.62
N ILE A 262 33.90 -20.17 -24.10
CA ILE A 262 32.75 -20.80 -23.42
C ILE A 262 33.36 -21.74 -22.38
N GLY A 263 33.09 -21.48 -21.12
CA GLY A 263 33.46 -22.34 -20.00
C GLY A 263 32.26 -22.62 -19.14
N GLU A 264 31.58 -23.73 -19.40
CA GLU A 264 30.68 -24.39 -18.45
C GLU A 264 31.41 -24.59 -17.12
N LYS A 265 30.80 -24.10 -16.03
CA LYS A 265 31.15 -24.51 -14.67
C LYS A 265 29.89 -24.93 -13.92
N VAL A 266 29.71 -26.23 -13.87
CA VAL A 266 28.90 -26.94 -12.88
C VAL A 266 29.51 -26.70 -11.50
N PRO A 267 28.79 -26.25 -10.49
CA PRO A 267 29.29 -26.25 -9.12
C PRO A 267 29.07 -27.62 -8.50
N ALA A 268 30.16 -28.30 -8.22
CA ALA A 268 30.20 -29.46 -7.32
C ALA A 268 30.44 -28.99 -5.88
N GLY A 269 29.74 -29.64 -4.93
CA GLY A 269 30.21 -29.78 -3.55
C GLY A 269 29.52 -28.91 -2.51
N LEU A 270 28.36 -29.35 -2.03
CA LEU A 270 27.79 -28.97 -0.71
C LEU A 270 28.28 -29.99 0.33
N GLU A 271 29.29 -29.63 1.08
CA GLU A 271 29.69 -30.33 2.31
C GLU A 271 30.05 -29.31 3.41
N ASN A 272 28.98 -28.68 4.01
CA ASN A 272 29.10 -28.00 5.28
C ASN A 272 28.00 -28.49 6.25
N PRO A 273 28.31 -28.80 7.50
CA PRO A 273 27.34 -29.22 8.51
C PRO A 273 26.22 -28.24 8.77
N THR A 274 26.42 -26.96 8.47
CA THR A 274 25.45 -25.88 8.61
C THR A 274 24.32 -26.00 7.59
N ASP A 275 24.62 -26.50 6.37
CA ASP A 275 23.64 -26.63 5.30
C ASP A 275 22.69 -27.80 5.54
N LEU A 276 23.18 -28.91 6.09
CA LEU A 276 22.37 -30.08 6.45
C LEU A 276 21.34 -29.76 7.56
N ALA A 277 21.70 -28.94 8.55
CA ALA A 277 20.77 -28.53 9.59
C ALA A 277 19.68 -27.58 9.03
N THR A 278 20.04 -26.70 8.10
CA THR A 278 19.12 -25.79 7.43
C THR A 278 18.11 -26.53 6.54
N ILE A 279 18.59 -27.52 5.76
CA ILE A 279 17.73 -28.37 4.92
C ILE A 279 16.72 -29.13 5.78
N LYS A 280 17.17 -29.74 6.88
CA LYS A 280 16.28 -30.46 7.78
C LYS A 280 15.19 -29.57 8.41
N GLN A 281 15.54 -28.36 8.84
CA GLN A 281 14.58 -27.37 9.37
C GLN A 281 13.57 -26.90 8.31
N LYS A 282 14.01 -26.76 7.05
CA LYS A 282 13.17 -26.45 5.91
C LYS A 282 12.14 -27.57 5.68
N ASP A 283 12.59 -28.82 5.61
CA ASP A 283 11.73 -29.98 5.39
C ASP A 283 10.71 -30.15 6.52
N GLU A 284 11.13 -29.98 7.77
CA GLU A 284 10.24 -29.98 8.94
C GLU A 284 9.17 -28.87 8.86
N ALA A 285 9.52 -27.68 8.34
CA ALA A 285 8.58 -26.57 8.19
C ALA A 285 7.56 -26.84 7.06
N ILE A 286 7.96 -27.50 5.96
CA ILE A 286 7.06 -27.92 4.87
C ILE A 286 6.05 -28.94 5.42
N GLU A 287 6.49 -29.95 6.17
CA GLU A 287 5.58 -30.93 6.76
C GLU A 287 4.65 -30.30 7.80
N GLN A 288 5.10 -29.31 8.59
CA GLN A 288 4.25 -28.58 9.51
C GLN A 288 3.13 -27.82 8.78
N LEU A 289 3.39 -27.27 7.61
CA LEU A 289 2.37 -26.60 6.82
C LEU A 289 1.33 -27.59 6.27
N LYS A 290 1.76 -28.73 5.75
CA LYS A 290 0.87 -29.78 5.22
C LYS A 290 -0.13 -30.28 6.25
N VAL A 291 0.30 -30.44 7.51
CA VAL A 291 -0.53 -30.98 8.60
C VAL A 291 -1.17 -29.87 9.46
N SER A 292 -1.01 -28.61 9.10
CA SER A 292 -1.58 -27.50 9.88
C SER A 292 -3.11 -27.59 9.89
N ASN A 293 -3.70 -27.48 11.08
CA ASN A 293 -5.13 -27.68 11.31
C ASN A 293 -5.84 -26.47 11.94
N SER A 294 -5.17 -25.32 11.98
CA SER A 294 -5.74 -24.05 12.45
C SER A 294 -5.06 -22.88 11.77
N PHE A 295 -5.77 -21.75 11.62
CA PHE A 295 -5.24 -20.52 11.01
C PHE A 295 -3.93 -20.07 11.67
N SER A 296 -3.89 -20.05 13.00
CA SER A 296 -2.69 -19.66 13.73
C SER A 296 -1.49 -20.59 13.47
N ALA A 297 -1.72 -21.91 13.38
CA ALA A 297 -0.67 -22.87 13.05
C ALA A 297 -0.17 -22.69 11.61
N THR A 298 -1.08 -22.38 10.68
CA THR A 298 -0.76 -22.13 9.27
C THR A 298 0.09 -20.86 9.13
N HIS A 299 -0.32 -19.73 9.72
CA HIS A 299 0.49 -18.51 9.73
C HIS A 299 1.89 -18.72 10.33
N LEU A 300 1.97 -19.48 11.43
CA LEU A 300 3.26 -19.79 12.06
C LEU A 300 4.15 -20.65 11.13
N ALA A 301 3.57 -21.62 10.42
CA ALA A 301 4.30 -22.45 9.47
C ALA A 301 4.79 -21.59 8.27
N ILE A 302 3.94 -20.73 7.72
CA ILE A 302 4.31 -19.77 6.64
C ILE A 302 5.43 -18.84 7.10
N ALA A 303 5.35 -18.28 8.31
CA ALA A 303 6.38 -17.38 8.85
C ALA A 303 7.74 -18.11 9.05
N LYS A 304 7.73 -19.41 9.32
CA LYS A 304 8.95 -20.23 9.35
C LYS A 304 9.48 -20.46 7.93
N LEU A 305 8.63 -20.86 6.98
CA LEU A 305 8.97 -21.14 5.60
C LEU A 305 9.51 -19.92 4.85
N THR A 306 9.00 -18.74 5.16
CA THR A 306 9.47 -17.48 4.57
C THR A 306 10.99 -17.27 4.76
N LYS A 307 11.57 -17.83 5.82
CA LYS A 307 13.01 -17.73 6.08
C LYS A 307 13.85 -18.60 5.12
N PHE A 308 13.22 -19.58 4.47
CA PHE A 308 13.88 -20.55 3.59
C PHE A 308 13.61 -20.31 2.10
N ILE A 309 13.02 -19.18 1.70
CA ILE A 309 12.64 -18.89 0.31
C ILE A 309 13.82 -19.11 -0.66
N GLY A 310 15.03 -18.71 -0.33
CA GLY A 310 16.22 -18.92 -1.16
C GLY A 310 16.84 -20.32 -1.12
N TYR A 311 16.22 -21.28 -0.40
CA TYR A 311 16.70 -22.64 -0.23
C TYR A 311 15.71 -23.69 -0.77
N PHE A 312 14.58 -23.25 -1.37
CA PHE A 312 13.62 -24.15 -2.00
C PHE A 312 14.14 -24.59 -3.37
N ASP A 313 13.79 -25.80 -3.74
CA ASP A 313 13.91 -26.32 -5.09
C ASP A 313 12.51 -26.55 -5.72
N ALA A 314 12.46 -27.04 -6.96
CA ALA A 314 11.21 -27.28 -7.67
C ALA A 314 10.32 -28.35 -6.99
N ASP A 315 10.93 -29.31 -6.29
CA ASP A 315 10.24 -30.36 -5.55
C ASP A 315 9.59 -29.81 -4.28
N ASP A 316 10.29 -28.93 -3.58
CA ASP A 316 9.77 -28.19 -2.42
C ASP A 316 8.61 -27.29 -2.82
N ALA A 317 8.77 -26.54 -3.91
CA ALA A 317 7.72 -25.67 -4.44
C ALA A 317 6.46 -26.48 -4.84
N THR A 318 6.63 -27.63 -5.45
CA THR A 318 5.52 -28.55 -5.77
C THR A 318 4.77 -28.97 -4.51
N LYS A 319 5.47 -29.42 -3.46
CA LYS A 319 4.87 -29.82 -2.17
C LYS A 319 4.13 -28.67 -1.48
N LEU A 320 4.67 -27.46 -1.57
CA LEU A 320 4.05 -26.26 -0.99
C LEU A 320 2.79 -25.83 -1.74
N PHE A 321 2.78 -25.91 -3.08
CA PHE A 321 1.59 -25.62 -3.87
C PHE A 321 0.51 -26.71 -3.71
N GLU A 322 0.90 -27.97 -3.62
CA GLU A 322 -0.03 -29.05 -3.27
C GLU A 322 -0.67 -28.80 -1.90
N ALA A 323 0.13 -28.40 -0.90
CA ALA A 323 -0.39 -28.04 0.41
C ALA A 323 -1.37 -26.85 0.35
N ALA A 324 -1.16 -25.87 -0.52
CA ALA A 324 -2.09 -24.74 -0.69
C ALA A 324 -3.44 -25.17 -1.27
N ILE A 325 -3.44 -26.20 -2.13
CA ILE A 325 -4.63 -26.73 -2.79
C ILE A 325 -5.37 -27.74 -1.91
N GLU A 326 -4.63 -28.60 -1.22
CA GLU A 326 -5.20 -29.74 -0.48
C GLU A 326 -5.54 -29.41 0.97
N ASN A 327 -4.80 -28.50 1.61
CA ASN A 327 -5.07 -28.09 2.98
C ASN A 327 -6.06 -26.93 3.03
N ALA A 328 -7.30 -27.20 3.44
CA ALA A 328 -8.37 -26.23 3.53
C ALA A 328 -8.01 -25.00 4.41
N GLN A 329 -7.16 -25.17 5.43
CA GLN A 329 -6.73 -24.04 6.28
C GLN A 329 -5.85 -23.06 5.49
N VAL A 330 -4.96 -23.57 4.65
CA VAL A 330 -4.14 -22.73 3.75
C VAL A 330 -5.02 -22.05 2.71
N GLY A 331 -5.91 -22.81 2.06
CA GLY A 331 -6.83 -22.28 1.04
C GLY A 331 -7.72 -21.15 1.56
N TRP A 332 -8.20 -21.22 2.80
CA TRP A 332 -9.06 -20.17 3.40
C TRP A 332 -8.33 -18.87 3.73
N ILE A 333 -7.04 -18.92 4.02
CA ILE A 333 -6.22 -17.75 4.35
C ILE A 333 -5.24 -17.36 3.24
N ILE A 334 -5.40 -17.92 2.05
CA ILE A 334 -4.50 -17.67 0.91
C ILE A 334 -4.49 -16.18 0.49
N SER A 335 -5.54 -15.45 0.81
CA SER A 335 -5.67 -14.01 0.58
C SER A 335 -5.11 -13.14 1.71
N ASP A 336 -4.70 -13.73 2.84
CA ASP A 336 -4.07 -12.98 3.92
C ASP A 336 -2.67 -12.54 3.48
N ASP A 337 -2.29 -11.32 3.82
CA ASP A 337 -1.12 -10.64 3.23
C ASP A 337 0.18 -11.46 3.33
N ASP A 338 0.47 -12.06 4.48
CA ASP A 338 1.69 -12.85 4.71
C ASP A 338 1.68 -14.19 3.95
N VAL A 339 0.52 -14.83 3.84
CA VAL A 339 0.33 -16.10 3.13
C VAL A 339 0.38 -15.86 1.62
N ASN A 340 -0.36 -14.87 1.14
CA ASN A 340 -0.37 -14.47 -0.26
C ASN A 340 1.03 -14.07 -0.73
N ASP A 341 1.72 -13.21 0.01
CA ASP A 341 3.09 -12.77 -0.29
C ASP A 341 4.06 -13.95 -0.39
N PHE A 342 3.93 -14.94 0.48
CA PHE A 342 4.76 -16.16 0.44
C PHE A 342 4.51 -16.96 -0.84
N TYR A 343 3.24 -17.25 -1.16
CA TYR A 343 2.90 -18.06 -2.33
C TYR A 343 3.12 -17.34 -3.66
N VAL A 344 2.94 -16.04 -3.72
CA VAL A 344 3.27 -15.23 -4.91
C VAL A 344 4.78 -15.22 -5.16
N LYS A 345 5.62 -15.13 -4.12
CA LYS A 345 7.08 -15.25 -4.26
C LYS A 345 7.49 -16.63 -4.79
N LEU A 346 6.92 -17.67 -4.19
CA LEU A 346 7.17 -19.03 -4.61
C LEU A 346 6.74 -19.26 -6.08
N ALA A 347 5.59 -18.72 -6.49
CA ALA A 347 5.09 -18.79 -7.85
C ALA A 347 6.03 -18.06 -8.84
N ASN A 348 6.48 -16.86 -8.51
CA ASN A 348 7.40 -16.10 -9.36
C ASN A 348 8.73 -16.84 -9.64
N GLU A 349 9.19 -17.63 -8.67
CA GLU A 349 10.45 -18.36 -8.80
C GLU A 349 10.29 -19.71 -9.49
N PHE A 350 9.22 -20.45 -9.19
CA PHE A 350 9.10 -21.87 -9.58
C PHE A 350 7.95 -22.20 -10.54
N LEU A 351 7.09 -21.24 -10.94
CA LEU A 351 5.91 -21.52 -11.78
C LEU A 351 6.27 -22.18 -13.12
N THR A 352 7.45 -21.88 -13.67
CA THR A 352 7.95 -22.48 -14.92
C THR A 352 8.62 -23.85 -14.73
N ALA A 353 8.94 -24.22 -13.49
CA ALA A 353 9.65 -25.45 -13.15
C ALA A 353 8.74 -26.57 -12.62
N ILE A 354 7.46 -26.29 -12.38
CA ILE A 354 6.46 -27.25 -11.90
C ILE A 354 5.56 -27.78 -13.01
N HIS A 355 4.82 -28.86 -12.71
CA HIS A 355 3.96 -29.52 -13.71
C HIS A 355 2.82 -28.61 -14.19
N PRO A 356 2.50 -28.55 -15.52
CA PRO A 356 1.50 -27.63 -16.09
C PRO A 356 0.09 -27.70 -15.46
N GLU A 357 -0.33 -28.87 -15.01
CA GLU A 357 -1.63 -29.03 -14.32
C GLU A 357 -1.66 -28.33 -12.97
N LEU A 358 -0.54 -28.36 -12.25
CA LEU A 358 -0.39 -27.67 -10.97
C LEU A 358 -0.33 -26.15 -11.19
N VAL A 359 0.37 -25.70 -12.24
CA VAL A 359 0.42 -24.28 -12.64
C VAL A 359 -0.98 -23.69 -12.79
N SER A 360 -1.88 -24.39 -13.52
CA SER A 360 -3.24 -23.90 -13.73
C SER A 360 -4.02 -23.71 -12.43
N LYS A 361 -3.89 -24.64 -11.49
CA LYS A 361 -4.54 -24.57 -10.18
C LYS A 361 -3.95 -23.47 -9.30
N VAL A 362 -2.63 -23.29 -9.31
CA VAL A 362 -1.94 -22.26 -8.55
C VAL A 362 -2.31 -20.86 -9.06
N VAL A 363 -2.35 -20.67 -10.38
CA VAL A 363 -2.73 -19.43 -11.03
C VAL A 363 -4.17 -19.04 -10.67
N GLU A 364 -5.09 -20.00 -10.64
CA GLU A 364 -6.48 -19.79 -10.20
C GLU A 364 -6.56 -19.47 -8.72
N LEU A 365 -5.87 -20.22 -7.86
CA LEU A 365 -5.86 -20.06 -6.41
C LEU A 365 -5.33 -18.68 -5.97
N LEU A 366 -4.29 -18.19 -6.62
CA LEU A 366 -3.66 -16.88 -6.33
C LEU A 366 -4.29 -15.72 -7.10
N GLY A 367 -5.34 -15.95 -7.91
CA GLY A 367 -6.00 -14.91 -8.70
C GLY A 367 -5.09 -14.26 -9.76
N LEU A 368 -4.08 -14.98 -10.25
CA LEU A 368 -3.11 -14.48 -11.23
C LEU A 368 -3.63 -14.54 -12.68
N VAL A 369 -4.85 -15.00 -12.91
CA VAL A 369 -5.49 -15.00 -14.23
C VAL A 369 -5.85 -13.56 -14.59
N PRO A 370 -5.44 -13.05 -15.76
CA PRO A 370 -5.96 -11.78 -16.24
C PRO A 370 -7.49 -11.90 -16.37
N ALA A 371 -8.21 -10.93 -15.81
CA ALA A 371 -9.65 -10.87 -15.93
C ALA A 371 -10.05 -11.08 -17.42
N PRO A 372 -11.09 -11.87 -17.72
CA PRO A 372 -11.54 -12.02 -19.10
C PRO A 372 -11.82 -10.63 -19.67
N PRO A 373 -11.51 -10.39 -20.97
CA PRO A 373 -11.76 -9.09 -21.56
C PRO A 373 -13.21 -8.71 -21.34
N PRO A 374 -13.50 -7.44 -21.03
CA PRO A 374 -14.85 -6.97 -20.81
C PRO A 374 -15.70 -7.39 -22.04
N PRO A 375 -16.96 -7.83 -21.83
CA PRO A 375 -17.85 -8.15 -22.92
C PRO A 375 -17.89 -6.96 -23.90
N PRO A 376 -17.95 -7.21 -25.21
CA PRO A 376 -18.02 -6.14 -26.18
C PRO A 376 -19.18 -5.19 -25.81
N PRO A 377 -19.00 -3.87 -25.97
CA PRO A 377 -20.03 -2.92 -25.62
C PRO A 377 -21.34 -3.30 -26.32
N THR A 378 -22.40 -3.41 -25.54
CA THR A 378 -23.75 -3.63 -26.07
C THR A 378 -24.02 -2.57 -27.13
N PRO A 379 -24.49 -2.94 -28.33
CA PRO A 379 -24.82 -1.95 -29.35
C PRO A 379 -25.80 -0.92 -28.76
N PRO A 380 -25.63 0.35 -29.09
CA PRO A 380 -26.50 1.39 -28.57
C PRO A 380 -27.98 1.02 -28.89
N PRO A 381 -28.90 1.27 -27.97
CA PRO A 381 -30.31 1.03 -28.23
C PRO A 381 -30.74 1.76 -29.51
N PRO A 382 -31.61 1.17 -30.33
CA PRO A 382 -32.12 1.82 -31.52
C PRO A 382 -32.71 3.20 -31.18
N PRO A 383 -32.51 4.21 -31.99
CA PRO A 383 -33.04 5.54 -31.73
C PRO A 383 -34.58 5.44 -31.51
N PRO A 384 -35.12 6.22 -30.60
CA PRO A 384 -36.55 6.24 -30.37
C PRO A 384 -37.30 6.54 -31.68
N PRO A 385 -38.47 5.94 -31.94
CA PRO A 385 -39.25 6.23 -33.14
C PRO A 385 -39.52 7.73 -33.23
N THR A 386 -39.31 8.29 -34.41
CA THR A 386 -39.60 9.70 -34.70
C THR A 386 -41.04 9.99 -34.33
N PRO A 387 -41.31 11.05 -33.58
CA PRO A 387 -42.70 11.43 -33.25
C PRO A 387 -43.49 11.64 -34.54
N PRO A 388 -44.78 11.24 -34.56
CA PRO A 388 -45.64 11.47 -35.72
C PRO A 388 -45.69 12.96 -36.07
N PRO A 389 -45.78 13.31 -37.36
CA PRO A 389 -45.86 14.71 -37.76
C PRO A 389 -47.08 15.39 -37.08
N PRO A 390 -47.00 16.64 -36.71
CA PRO A 390 -48.08 17.39 -36.09
C PRO A 390 -49.30 17.36 -37.00
N PRO A 391 -50.52 17.28 -36.44
CA PRO A 391 -51.73 17.35 -37.25
C PRO A 391 -51.80 18.66 -38.04
N PRO A 392 -52.40 18.64 -39.25
CA PRO A 392 -52.53 19.84 -40.04
C PRO A 392 -53.35 20.91 -39.28
N PRO A 393 -53.03 22.20 -39.46
CA PRO A 393 -53.73 23.27 -38.79
C PRO A 393 -55.22 23.21 -39.16
N PRO A 394 -56.11 23.53 -38.23
CA PRO A 394 -57.54 23.59 -38.51
C PRO A 394 -57.83 24.62 -39.60
N PRO A 395 -58.82 24.36 -40.49
CA PRO A 395 -59.18 25.32 -41.52
C PRO A 395 -59.58 26.67 -40.89
N PRO A 396 -59.29 27.79 -41.56
CA PRO A 396 -59.61 29.11 -41.04
C PRO A 396 -61.14 29.20 -40.79
N LEU A 397 -61.51 29.70 -39.62
CA LEU A 397 -62.88 30.02 -39.29
C LEU A 397 -63.41 31.03 -40.28
N THR A 398 -64.38 30.65 -41.11
CA THR A 398 -65.18 31.58 -41.92
C THR A 398 -65.98 32.51 -40.98
N THR A 399 -65.55 33.78 -41.00
CA THR A 399 -66.32 34.82 -40.31
C THR A 399 -67.70 34.92 -40.98
N PRO A 400 -68.84 34.88 -40.22
CA PRO A 400 -70.09 35.14 -40.80
C PRO A 400 -70.17 36.58 -41.23
N GLU A 401 -70.69 36.81 -42.48
CA GLU A 401 -71.03 38.14 -42.99
C GLU A 401 -72.04 38.82 -42.06
N PRO A 402 -71.94 40.14 -41.83
CA PRO A 402 -72.94 40.89 -41.08
C PRO A 402 -74.24 40.99 -41.85
N PRO A 403 -75.37 40.89 -41.21
CA PRO A 403 -76.63 41.02 -41.87
C PRO A 403 -76.83 42.42 -42.47
N GLY A 404 -77.11 42.48 -43.76
CA GLY A 404 -77.44 43.72 -44.45
C GLY A 404 -78.67 44.35 -43.89
N TRP A 405 -78.64 45.64 -43.61
CA TRP A 405 -79.79 46.47 -43.28
C TRP A 405 -80.39 46.96 -44.59
N ALA A 406 -81.67 46.59 -44.80
CA ALA A 406 -82.61 47.28 -45.69
C ALA A 406 -83.68 47.89 -44.85
#